data_b26022d5cf2b49e113e7676763d0b2f8
#
_entry.id   b26022d5cf2b49e113e7676763d0b2f8
#
_cell.length_a   1.000
_cell.length_b   1.000
_cell.length_c   1.000
_cell.angle_alpha   90.00
_cell.angle_beta   90.00
_cell.angle_gamma   90.00
#
_symmetry.space_group_name_H-M   'P 1'
#
loop_
_entity.id
_entity.type
_entity.pdbx_description
1 polymer ?
#
loop_
_entity_poly.entity_id
_entity_poly.type
_entity_poly.pdbx_seq_one_letter_code
_entity_poly.pdbx_strand_id
1 'polypeptide(L)'
;MWALIAFTAMNNLLGGAFMALMDPYGLSMMSVQAWGLVWGGLSALMIVAGLLIARTGLGSNPVRTILLVNLGLWAVTVVFPMQASVVWLVAGLAVYMLAMPYVEASEQTVLQKVVPYERQGRVFGFAQSVEQAASPLTAFLISPLTQFFFIPFMRDGGTGARWIGDWFGTGDARGIALVFVLVAVLGLALTGYALSSRYYRLLSRRYRESPAAPASAAPSADPAAV
;
A
#
# COMPACT_ATOMS: atom_id res chain seq x y z
N MET A 1 -12.15 -2.89 14.73
CA MET A 1 -12.23 -3.79 13.57
C MET A 1 -12.72 -3.05 12.32
N TRP A 2 -13.99 -2.62 12.23
CA TRP A 2 -14.52 -1.91 11.05
C TRP A 2 -13.68 -0.70 10.59
N ALA A 3 -13.15 0.07 11.55
CA ALA A 3 -12.29 1.20 11.22
C ALA A 3 -10.96 0.79 10.57
N LEU A 4 -10.41 -0.39 10.89
CA LEU A 4 -9.23 -0.92 10.21
C LEU A 4 -9.58 -1.32 8.78
N ILE A 5 -10.63 -2.13 8.59
CA ILE A 5 -11.09 -2.55 7.27
C ILE A 5 -11.39 -1.33 6.37
N ALA A 6 -12.08 -0.33 6.92
CA ALA A 6 -12.37 0.91 6.18
C ALA A 6 -11.08 1.68 5.81
N PHE A 7 -10.11 1.74 6.73
CA PHE A 7 -8.82 2.37 6.46
C PHE A 7 -8.06 1.62 5.36
N THR A 8 -7.97 0.28 5.45
CA THR A 8 -7.28 -0.54 4.46
C THR A 8 -7.98 -0.49 3.11
N ALA A 9 -9.31 -0.54 3.07
CA ALA A 9 -10.07 -0.37 1.84
C ALA A 9 -9.83 1.00 1.17
N MET A 10 -9.80 2.09 1.95
CA MET A 10 -9.47 3.42 1.44
C MET A 10 -8.02 3.50 0.97
N ASN A 11 -7.10 2.86 1.69
CA ASN A 11 -5.70 2.78 1.30
C ASN A 11 -5.54 2.01 -0.03
N ASN A 12 -6.25 0.89 -0.20
CA ASN A 12 -6.28 0.12 -1.44
C ASN A 12 -6.95 0.88 -2.59
N LEU A 13 -8.00 1.65 -2.30
CA LEU A 13 -8.62 2.54 -3.28
C LEU A 13 -7.59 3.55 -3.83
N LEU A 14 -6.84 4.21 -2.96
CA LEU A 14 -5.77 5.12 -3.38
C LEU A 14 -4.63 4.36 -4.08
N GLY A 15 -4.25 3.20 -3.59
CA GLY A 15 -3.24 2.31 -4.19
C GLY A 15 -3.59 1.84 -5.60
N GLY A 16 -4.88 1.73 -5.93
CA GLY A 16 -5.37 1.37 -7.26
C GLY A 16 -4.88 2.31 -8.37
N ALA A 17 -4.61 3.58 -8.05
CA ALA A 17 -4.03 4.52 -9.00
C ALA A 17 -2.60 4.10 -9.42
N PHE A 18 -1.82 3.55 -8.48
CA PHE A 18 -0.48 3.03 -8.77
C PHE A 18 -0.55 1.75 -9.59
N MET A 19 -1.46 0.84 -9.25
CA MET A 19 -1.67 -0.40 -10.03
C MET A 19 -2.00 -0.10 -11.50
N ALA A 20 -2.81 0.94 -11.75
CA ALA A 20 -3.20 1.32 -13.12
C ALA A 20 -2.12 2.07 -13.89
N LEU A 21 -1.33 2.89 -13.22
CA LEU A 21 -0.48 3.89 -13.87
C LEU A 21 1.02 3.62 -13.75
N MET A 22 1.44 2.66 -12.92
CA MET A 22 2.85 2.38 -12.68
C MET A 22 3.55 1.83 -13.92
N ASP A 23 2.92 0.90 -14.65
CA ASP A 23 3.49 0.36 -15.88
C ASP A 23 3.60 1.44 -16.98
N PRO A 24 2.54 2.21 -17.33
CA PRO A 24 2.69 3.33 -18.26
C PRO A 24 3.77 4.34 -17.84
N TYR A 25 3.90 4.63 -16.54
CA TYR A 25 4.92 5.53 -16.03
C TYR A 25 6.32 4.96 -16.18
N GLY A 26 6.56 3.71 -15.76
CA GLY A 26 7.85 3.03 -15.88
C GLY A 26 8.29 2.87 -17.34
N LEU A 27 7.37 2.46 -18.21
CA LEU A 27 7.61 2.28 -19.65
C LEU A 27 7.83 3.60 -20.39
N SER A 28 7.42 4.74 -19.84
CA SER A 28 7.77 6.06 -20.40
C SER A 28 9.24 6.42 -20.19
N MET A 29 9.95 5.74 -19.28
CA MET A 29 11.33 6.05 -18.92
C MET A 29 12.32 4.95 -19.30
N MET A 30 11.85 3.73 -19.60
CA MET A 30 12.72 2.60 -19.93
C MET A 30 12.04 1.60 -20.86
N SER A 31 12.83 0.71 -21.46
CA SER A 31 12.32 -0.37 -22.32
C SER A 31 11.52 -1.41 -21.54
N VAL A 32 10.67 -2.18 -22.23
CA VAL A 32 9.88 -3.27 -21.64
C VAL A 32 10.80 -4.31 -20.96
N GLN A 33 11.94 -4.64 -21.59
CA GLN A 33 12.91 -5.59 -21.03
C GLN A 33 13.52 -5.06 -19.72
N ALA A 34 13.93 -3.78 -19.69
CA ALA A 34 14.50 -3.15 -18.50
C ALA A 34 13.45 -3.09 -17.38
N TRP A 35 12.21 -2.73 -17.71
CA TRP A 35 11.10 -2.70 -16.77
C TRP A 35 10.81 -4.07 -16.15
N GLY A 36 10.81 -5.13 -16.97
CA GLY A 36 10.66 -6.51 -16.49
C GLY A 36 11.80 -6.93 -15.55
N LEU A 37 13.06 -6.56 -15.85
CA LEU A 37 14.20 -6.83 -14.97
C LEU A 37 14.10 -6.07 -13.64
N VAL A 38 13.62 -4.83 -13.66
CA VAL A 38 13.36 -4.05 -12.44
C VAL A 38 12.33 -4.77 -11.57
N TRP A 39 11.19 -5.19 -12.13
CA TRP A 39 10.18 -5.94 -11.38
C TRP A 39 10.72 -7.27 -10.84
N GLY A 40 11.48 -8.00 -11.65
CA GLY A 40 12.13 -9.25 -11.21
C GLY A 40 13.08 -9.04 -10.03
N GLY A 41 13.92 -8.01 -10.09
CA GLY A 41 14.83 -7.65 -9.00
C GLY A 41 14.10 -7.18 -7.74
N LEU A 42 13.07 -6.35 -7.91
CA LEU A 42 12.26 -5.83 -6.81
C LEU A 42 11.46 -6.94 -6.09
N SER A 43 11.00 -7.96 -6.81
CA SER A 43 10.30 -9.10 -6.23
C SER A 43 11.16 -9.86 -5.21
N ALA A 44 12.47 -9.92 -5.41
CA ALA A 44 13.40 -10.51 -4.44
C ALA A 44 13.40 -9.77 -3.09
N LEU A 45 13.12 -8.45 -3.08
CA LEU A 45 13.05 -7.67 -1.84
C LEU A 45 11.87 -8.09 -0.95
N MET A 46 10.79 -8.61 -1.50
CA MET A 46 9.68 -9.16 -0.72
C MET A 46 10.13 -10.39 0.09
N ILE A 47 11.00 -11.22 -0.49
CA ILE A 47 11.60 -12.37 0.22
C ILE A 47 12.46 -11.86 1.37
N VAL A 48 13.30 -10.85 1.11
CA VAL A 48 14.13 -10.22 2.15
C VAL A 48 13.26 -9.63 3.26
N ALA A 49 12.18 -8.94 2.93
CA ALA A 49 11.23 -8.40 3.90
C ALA A 49 10.58 -9.51 4.74
N GLY A 50 10.16 -10.62 4.14
CA GLY A 50 9.64 -11.78 4.84
C GLY A 50 10.63 -12.37 5.85
N LEU A 51 11.91 -12.53 5.44
CA LEU A 51 12.98 -13.00 6.32
C LEU A 51 13.26 -12.01 7.46
N LEU A 52 13.22 -10.71 7.20
CA LEU A 52 13.35 -9.69 8.24
C LEU A 52 12.21 -9.77 9.25
N ILE A 53 10.96 -9.88 8.80
CA ILE A 53 9.80 -10.05 9.67
C ILE A 53 9.93 -11.31 10.52
N ALA A 54 10.37 -12.42 9.94
CA ALA A 54 10.57 -13.68 10.66
C ALA A 54 11.63 -13.55 11.78
N ARG A 55 12.66 -12.70 11.59
CA ARG A 55 13.73 -12.49 12.56
C ARG A 55 13.39 -11.41 13.61
N THR A 56 12.76 -10.33 13.21
CA THR A 56 12.55 -9.14 14.07
C THR A 56 11.15 -9.10 14.68
N GLY A 57 10.20 -9.83 14.12
CA GLY A 57 8.77 -9.73 14.46
C GLY A 57 8.13 -8.41 14.01
N LEU A 58 6.87 -8.24 14.36
CA LEU A 58 6.05 -7.07 13.98
C LEU A 58 6.03 -5.96 15.07
N GLY A 59 6.83 -6.14 16.14
CA GLY A 59 6.82 -5.24 17.29
C GLY A 59 5.60 -5.40 18.20
N SER A 60 5.55 -4.60 19.26
CA SER A 60 4.53 -4.71 20.31
C SER A 60 3.16 -4.14 19.94
N ASN A 61 3.09 -3.32 18.88
CA ASN A 61 1.85 -2.67 18.45
C ASN A 61 1.70 -2.68 16.92
N PRO A 62 1.24 -3.79 16.33
CA PRO A 62 1.05 -3.91 14.88
C PRO A 62 0.15 -2.84 14.27
N VAL A 63 -0.87 -2.35 15.00
CA VAL A 63 -1.74 -1.26 14.53
C VAL A 63 -0.94 0.02 14.29
N ARG A 64 0.02 0.33 15.18
CA ARG A 64 0.92 1.46 15.00
C ARG A 64 1.88 1.23 13.84
N THR A 65 2.38 0.01 13.68
CA THR A 65 3.25 -0.38 12.57
C THR A 65 2.57 -0.13 11.23
N ILE A 66 1.33 -0.61 11.04
CA ILE A 66 0.53 -0.35 9.82
C ILE A 66 0.51 1.14 9.49
N LEU A 67 0.12 1.98 10.45
CA LEU A 67 -0.06 3.41 10.19
C LEU A 67 1.26 4.14 9.92
N LEU A 68 2.32 3.82 10.66
CA LEU A 68 3.63 4.45 10.46
C LEU A 68 4.29 4.02 9.15
N VAL A 69 4.19 2.74 8.79
CA VAL A 69 4.71 2.25 7.51
C VAL A 69 3.93 2.87 6.36
N ASN A 70 2.60 2.91 6.42
CA ASN A 70 1.78 3.59 5.40
C ASN A 70 2.13 5.08 5.29
N LEU A 71 2.34 5.77 6.41
CA LEU A 71 2.77 7.18 6.37
C LEU A 71 4.10 7.34 5.65
N GLY A 72 5.07 6.46 5.93
CA GLY A 72 6.37 6.44 5.25
C GLY A 72 6.22 6.13 3.75
N LEU A 73 5.39 5.15 3.39
CA LEU A 73 5.12 4.79 1.99
C LEU A 73 4.50 5.95 1.22
N TRP A 74 3.49 6.62 1.77
CA TRP A 74 2.89 7.80 1.15
C TRP A 74 3.88 8.95 1.03
N ALA A 75 4.75 9.17 2.04
CA ALA A 75 5.79 10.20 1.96
C ALA A 75 6.80 9.90 0.84
N VAL A 76 7.27 8.66 0.71
CA VAL A 76 8.13 8.23 -0.41
C VAL A 76 7.42 8.43 -1.74
N THR A 77 6.11 8.13 -1.79
CA THR A 77 5.29 8.28 -2.98
C THR A 77 5.09 9.73 -3.42
N VAL A 78 5.13 10.70 -2.50
CA VAL A 78 5.20 12.12 -2.88
C VAL A 78 6.54 12.46 -3.53
N VAL A 79 7.63 11.87 -3.04
CA VAL A 79 8.99 12.28 -3.41
C VAL A 79 9.46 11.66 -4.72
N PHE A 80 9.23 10.34 -4.95
CA PHE A 80 9.83 9.66 -6.09
C PHE A 80 9.39 10.21 -7.46
N PRO A 81 8.15 10.70 -7.66
CA PRO A 81 7.74 11.24 -8.94
C PRO A 81 8.13 12.71 -9.16
N MET A 82 8.72 13.37 -8.15
CA MET A 82 9.15 14.77 -8.29
C MET A 82 10.17 14.97 -9.40
N GLN A 83 11.01 13.97 -9.63
CA GLN A 83 11.98 13.98 -10.72
C GLN A 83 11.71 12.85 -11.71
N ALA A 84 11.88 13.12 -13.02
CA ALA A 84 11.82 12.11 -14.07
C ALA A 84 13.11 11.28 -14.07
N SER A 85 13.29 10.42 -13.10
CA SER A 85 14.50 9.62 -12.91
C SER A 85 14.18 8.16 -12.59
N VAL A 86 14.78 7.27 -13.39
CA VAL A 86 14.69 5.82 -13.18
C VAL A 86 15.19 5.44 -11.78
N VAL A 87 16.25 6.09 -11.31
CA VAL A 87 16.82 5.80 -9.99
C VAL A 87 15.84 6.10 -8.87
N TRP A 88 15.17 7.26 -8.91
CA TRP A 88 14.16 7.63 -7.92
C TRP A 88 12.95 6.71 -7.98
N LEU A 89 12.51 6.32 -9.18
CA LEU A 89 11.43 5.35 -9.35
C LEU A 89 11.77 4.00 -8.73
N VAL A 90 12.93 3.44 -9.08
CA VAL A 90 13.36 2.12 -8.58
C VAL A 90 13.60 2.16 -7.07
N ALA A 91 14.19 3.23 -6.54
CA ALA A 91 14.36 3.41 -5.10
C ALA A 91 13.02 3.48 -4.35
N GLY A 92 12.05 4.24 -4.88
CA GLY A 92 10.70 4.31 -4.30
C GLY A 92 9.99 2.96 -4.30
N LEU A 93 10.06 2.23 -5.41
CA LEU A 93 9.51 0.87 -5.52
C LEU A 93 10.22 -0.13 -4.59
N ALA A 94 11.54 -0.02 -4.42
CA ALA A 94 12.31 -0.85 -3.50
C ALA A 94 11.86 -0.65 -2.04
N VAL A 95 11.65 0.60 -1.62
CA VAL A 95 11.09 0.92 -0.30
C VAL A 95 9.70 0.33 -0.16
N TYR A 96 8.85 0.45 -1.19
CA TYR A 96 7.52 -0.13 -1.19
C TYR A 96 7.55 -1.66 -0.99
N MET A 97 8.37 -2.37 -1.78
CA MET A 97 8.50 -3.84 -1.73
C MET A 97 9.04 -4.35 -0.40
N LEU A 98 9.91 -3.59 0.26
CA LEU A 98 10.42 -3.92 1.59
C LEU A 98 9.40 -3.65 2.70
N ALA A 99 8.60 -2.60 2.55
CA ALA A 99 7.72 -2.12 3.62
C ALA A 99 6.32 -2.76 3.57
N MET A 100 5.81 -3.09 2.38
CA MET A 100 4.44 -3.60 2.22
C MET A 100 4.18 -4.91 2.97
N PRO A 101 5.09 -5.92 3.00
CA PRO A 101 4.89 -7.13 3.78
C PRO A 101 4.72 -6.88 5.29
N TYR A 102 5.31 -5.82 5.85
CA TYR A 102 5.09 -5.45 7.25
C TYR A 102 3.67 -4.96 7.51
N VAL A 103 3.07 -4.23 6.56
CA VAL A 103 1.68 -3.79 6.64
C VAL A 103 0.74 -4.98 6.60
N GLU A 104 0.90 -5.85 5.61
CA GLU A 104 0.07 -7.05 5.40
C GLU A 104 0.15 -8.00 6.60
N ALA A 105 1.37 -8.36 7.03
CA ALA A 105 1.56 -9.24 8.18
C ALA A 105 1.00 -8.63 9.49
N SER A 106 1.15 -7.31 9.66
CA SER A 106 0.60 -6.60 10.82
C SER A 106 -0.94 -6.60 10.80
N GLU A 107 -1.55 -6.39 9.65
CA GLU A 107 -3.00 -6.41 9.48
C GLU A 107 -3.58 -7.79 9.79
N GLN A 108 -3.02 -8.84 9.19
CA GLN A 108 -3.41 -10.23 9.45
C GLN A 108 -3.29 -10.56 10.95
N THR A 109 -2.19 -10.15 11.58
CA THR A 109 -1.98 -10.37 13.03
C THR A 109 -3.03 -9.66 13.88
N VAL A 110 -3.41 -8.43 13.53
CA VAL A 110 -4.45 -7.68 14.25
C VAL A 110 -5.81 -8.35 14.07
N LEU A 111 -6.18 -8.71 12.84
CA LEU A 111 -7.46 -9.36 12.54
C LEU A 111 -7.57 -10.72 13.23
N GLN A 112 -6.54 -11.55 13.17
CA GLN A 112 -6.53 -12.86 13.84
C GLN A 112 -6.67 -12.76 15.36
N LYS A 113 -6.07 -11.73 15.97
CA LYS A 113 -6.13 -11.56 17.43
C LYS A 113 -7.45 -10.95 17.92
N VAL A 114 -8.03 -10.02 17.15
CA VAL A 114 -9.21 -9.24 17.57
C VAL A 114 -10.53 -9.94 17.20
N VAL A 115 -10.52 -10.80 16.19
CA VAL A 115 -11.72 -11.49 15.68
C VAL A 115 -11.83 -12.87 16.32
N PRO A 116 -12.97 -13.21 16.98
CA PRO A 116 -13.21 -14.56 17.51
C PRO A 116 -13.06 -15.62 16.41
N TYR A 117 -12.48 -16.76 16.74
CA TYR A 117 -12.12 -17.83 15.79
C TYR A 117 -13.30 -18.26 14.91
N GLU A 118 -14.49 -18.42 15.50
CA GLU A 118 -15.71 -18.86 14.80
C GLU A 118 -16.18 -17.87 13.74
N ARG A 119 -15.73 -16.63 13.80
CA ARG A 119 -16.12 -15.55 12.87
C ARG A 119 -15.01 -15.14 11.91
N GLN A 120 -13.79 -15.67 12.09
CA GLN A 120 -12.63 -15.25 11.30
C GLN A 120 -12.86 -15.44 9.81
N GLY A 121 -13.31 -16.62 9.37
CA GLY A 121 -13.54 -16.90 7.95
C GLY A 121 -14.50 -15.90 7.29
N ARG A 122 -15.59 -15.55 7.97
CA ARG A 122 -16.60 -14.60 7.47
C ARG A 122 -16.06 -13.16 7.44
N VAL A 123 -15.36 -12.76 8.49
CA VAL A 123 -14.81 -11.39 8.59
C VAL A 123 -13.65 -11.20 7.61
N PHE A 124 -12.75 -12.18 7.48
CA PHE A 124 -11.63 -12.12 6.55
C PHE A 124 -12.11 -12.16 5.10
N GLY A 125 -13.07 -13.03 4.78
CA GLY A 125 -13.66 -13.06 3.44
C GLY A 125 -14.32 -11.73 3.06
N PHE A 126 -15.03 -11.10 3.99
CA PHE A 126 -15.62 -9.77 3.77
C PHE A 126 -14.53 -8.70 3.60
N ALA A 127 -13.54 -8.64 4.50
CA ALA A 127 -12.44 -7.68 4.42
C ALA A 127 -11.70 -7.79 3.08
N GLN A 128 -11.29 -9.00 2.71
CA GLN A 128 -10.62 -9.28 1.43
C GLN A 128 -11.49 -8.89 0.22
N SER A 129 -12.78 -9.17 0.26
CA SER A 129 -13.69 -8.81 -0.85
C SER A 129 -13.76 -7.29 -1.04
N VAL A 130 -13.87 -6.54 0.05
CA VAL A 130 -13.93 -5.07 0.02
C VAL A 130 -12.60 -4.47 -0.43
N GLU A 131 -11.49 -4.98 0.09
CA GLU A 131 -10.14 -4.50 -0.22
C GLU A 131 -9.76 -4.80 -1.67
N GLN A 132 -10.03 -6.02 -2.14
CA GLN A 132 -9.71 -6.41 -3.51
C GLN A 132 -10.60 -5.72 -4.56
N ALA A 133 -11.84 -5.36 -4.21
CA ALA A 133 -12.71 -4.60 -5.11
C ALA A 133 -12.29 -3.12 -5.25
N ALA A 134 -11.66 -2.56 -4.23
CA ALA A 134 -11.30 -1.14 -4.19
C ALA A 134 -10.28 -0.76 -5.28
N SER A 135 -9.25 -1.58 -5.49
CA SER A 135 -8.17 -1.30 -6.43
C SER A 135 -8.61 -1.32 -7.91
N PRO A 136 -9.30 -2.35 -8.42
CA PRO A 136 -9.83 -2.35 -9.78
C PRO A 136 -10.82 -1.20 -10.06
N LEU A 137 -11.64 -0.85 -9.06
CA LEU A 137 -12.58 0.27 -9.20
C LEU A 137 -11.83 1.58 -9.44
N THR A 138 -10.78 1.84 -8.65
CA THR A 138 -9.94 3.02 -8.84
C THR A 138 -9.21 2.97 -10.18
N ALA A 139 -8.65 1.83 -10.56
CA ALA A 139 -7.95 1.66 -11.83
C ALA A 139 -8.85 2.01 -13.02
N PHE A 140 -10.12 1.56 -12.97
CA PHE A 140 -11.12 1.88 -14.00
C PHE A 140 -11.43 3.39 -14.09
N LEU A 141 -11.49 4.08 -12.96
CA LEU A 141 -11.82 5.51 -12.90
C LEU A 141 -10.61 6.40 -13.18
N ILE A 142 -9.42 6.04 -12.66
CA ILE A 142 -8.25 6.92 -12.72
C ILE A 142 -7.59 6.92 -14.11
N SER A 143 -7.67 5.82 -14.85
CA SER A 143 -7.05 5.73 -16.17
C SER A 143 -7.66 6.73 -17.17
N PRO A 144 -8.99 6.80 -17.36
CA PRO A 144 -9.60 7.84 -18.20
C PRO A 144 -9.33 9.26 -17.68
N LEU A 145 -9.42 9.46 -16.35
CA LEU A 145 -9.14 10.76 -15.74
C LEU A 145 -7.71 11.22 -16.02
N THR A 146 -6.75 10.31 -15.92
CA THR A 146 -5.35 10.60 -16.24
C THR A 146 -5.19 10.91 -17.73
N GLN A 147 -5.76 10.10 -18.60
CA GLN A 147 -5.63 10.23 -20.06
C GLN A 147 -6.26 11.52 -20.59
N PHE A 148 -7.45 11.86 -20.12
CA PHE A 148 -8.22 12.98 -20.69
C PHE A 148 -8.06 14.29 -19.91
N PHE A 149 -7.54 14.26 -18.70
CA PHE A 149 -7.37 15.46 -17.88
C PHE A 149 -5.90 15.69 -17.48
N PHE A 150 -5.26 14.79 -16.74
CA PHE A 150 -3.94 15.06 -16.17
C PHE A 150 -2.82 15.10 -17.21
N ILE A 151 -2.86 14.22 -18.22
CA ILE A 151 -1.88 14.23 -19.30
C ILE A 151 -2.00 15.53 -20.13
N PRO A 152 -3.18 15.92 -20.66
CA PRO A 152 -3.30 17.19 -21.38
C PRO A 152 -2.99 18.42 -20.50
N PHE A 153 -3.28 18.36 -19.19
CA PHE A 153 -2.97 19.42 -18.24
C PHE A 153 -1.46 19.68 -18.12
N MET A 154 -0.63 18.61 -18.19
CA MET A 154 0.83 18.69 -18.05
C MET A 154 1.60 18.68 -19.38
N ARG A 155 0.94 18.53 -20.53
CA ARG A 155 1.58 18.69 -21.85
C ARG A 155 2.04 20.12 -22.08
N ASP A 156 3.01 20.29 -22.98
CA ASP A 156 3.50 21.60 -23.39
C ASP A 156 2.36 22.51 -23.85
N GLY A 157 2.30 23.70 -23.25
CA GLY A 157 1.19 24.64 -23.44
C GLY A 157 -0.05 24.40 -22.56
N GLY A 158 -0.11 23.28 -21.83
CA GLY A 158 -1.17 23.00 -20.85
C GLY A 158 -1.14 23.94 -19.66
N THR A 159 -2.27 24.08 -18.96
CA THR A 159 -2.37 25.00 -17.82
C THR A 159 -1.44 24.57 -16.67
N GLY A 160 -1.36 23.28 -16.38
CA GLY A 160 -0.45 22.74 -15.36
C GLY A 160 1.02 22.95 -15.71
N ALA A 161 1.38 22.71 -16.98
CA ALA A 161 2.73 22.97 -17.48
C ALA A 161 3.15 24.43 -17.28
N ARG A 162 2.24 25.38 -17.46
CA ARG A 162 2.50 26.83 -17.23
C ARG A 162 2.64 27.18 -15.74
N TRP A 163 1.99 26.46 -14.83
CA TRP A 163 2.01 26.76 -13.39
C TRP A 163 3.17 26.11 -12.66
N ILE A 164 3.43 24.84 -12.97
CA ILE A 164 4.38 24.01 -12.22
C ILE A 164 5.44 23.36 -13.12
N GLY A 165 5.36 23.54 -14.45
CA GLY A 165 6.25 22.85 -15.39
C GLY A 165 7.72 23.19 -15.22
N ASP A 166 8.06 24.40 -14.77
CA ASP A 166 9.44 24.87 -14.60
C ASP A 166 10.24 23.99 -13.61
N TRP A 167 9.59 23.50 -12.55
CA TRP A 167 10.23 22.69 -11.53
C TRP A 167 9.76 21.21 -11.52
N PHE A 168 8.52 20.97 -11.96
CA PHE A 168 7.96 19.61 -11.99
C PHE A 168 8.23 18.91 -13.33
N GLY A 169 8.44 19.67 -14.42
CA GLY A 169 8.57 19.20 -15.79
C GLY A 169 7.23 19.11 -16.52
N THR A 170 7.30 18.88 -17.83
CA THR A 170 6.15 18.80 -18.74
C THR A 170 6.09 17.46 -19.47
N GLY A 171 4.95 17.13 -20.07
CA GLY A 171 4.73 15.95 -20.89
C GLY A 171 3.87 14.87 -20.24
N ASP A 172 3.60 13.80 -20.97
CA ASP A 172 2.65 12.75 -20.61
C ASP A 172 3.02 12.03 -19.30
N ALA A 173 4.29 11.69 -19.13
CA ALA A 173 4.80 11.07 -17.91
C ALA A 173 4.61 11.98 -16.68
N ARG A 174 4.68 13.29 -16.86
CA ARG A 174 4.48 14.27 -15.78
C ARG A 174 3.01 14.38 -15.38
N GLY A 175 2.09 14.19 -16.33
CA GLY A 175 0.67 14.03 -16.01
C GLY A 175 0.40 12.84 -15.10
N ILE A 176 1.01 11.68 -15.35
CA ILE A 176 0.93 10.51 -14.51
C ILE A 176 1.59 10.77 -13.13
N ALA A 177 2.78 11.37 -13.14
CA ALA A 177 3.50 11.73 -11.91
C ALA A 177 2.67 12.66 -11.00
N LEU A 178 1.94 13.61 -11.58
CA LEU A 178 1.05 14.49 -10.83
C LEU A 178 -0.08 13.72 -10.13
N VAL A 179 -0.66 12.72 -10.80
CA VAL A 179 -1.66 11.84 -10.18
C VAL A 179 -1.06 11.12 -8.98
N PHE A 180 0.15 10.57 -9.08
CA PHE A 180 0.82 9.92 -7.98
C PHE A 180 1.01 10.85 -6.78
N VAL A 181 1.47 12.07 -7.02
CA VAL A 181 1.64 13.08 -5.96
C VAL A 181 0.32 13.42 -5.28
N LEU A 182 -0.75 13.66 -6.05
CA LEU A 182 -2.06 14.00 -5.49
C LEU A 182 -2.63 12.85 -4.66
N VAL A 183 -2.55 11.62 -5.17
CA VAL A 183 -3.01 10.41 -4.45
C VAL A 183 -2.17 10.21 -3.18
N ALA A 184 -0.86 10.44 -3.25
CA ALA A 184 0.01 10.31 -2.09
C ALA A 184 -0.27 11.36 -1.00
N VAL A 185 -0.55 12.60 -1.38
CA VAL A 185 -0.98 13.65 -0.44
C VAL A 185 -2.30 13.28 0.25
N LEU A 186 -3.26 12.74 -0.51
CA LEU A 186 -4.50 12.22 0.07
C LEU A 186 -4.24 11.04 1.02
N GLY A 187 -3.35 10.13 0.66
CA GLY A 187 -2.92 9.00 1.49
C GLY A 187 -2.24 9.45 2.78
N LEU A 188 -1.36 10.46 2.71
CA LEU A 188 -0.76 11.09 3.89
C LEU A 188 -1.81 11.70 4.82
N ALA A 189 -2.76 12.45 4.24
CA ALA A 189 -3.83 13.07 5.01
C ALA A 189 -4.72 12.02 5.68
N LEU A 190 -5.10 10.97 4.95
CA LEU A 190 -5.90 9.85 5.47
C LEU A 190 -5.17 9.13 6.61
N THR A 191 -3.89 8.79 6.41
CA THR A 191 -3.09 8.08 7.41
C THR A 191 -2.80 8.94 8.63
N GLY A 192 -2.52 10.24 8.44
CA GLY A 192 -2.36 11.21 9.52
C GLY A 192 -3.63 11.38 10.35
N TYR A 193 -4.79 11.46 9.68
CA TYR A 193 -6.09 11.46 10.36
C TYR A 193 -6.33 10.17 11.14
N ALA A 194 -6.04 9.01 10.54
CA ALA A 194 -6.18 7.71 11.20
C ALA A 194 -5.31 7.61 12.47
N LEU A 195 -4.05 8.09 12.43
CA LEU A 195 -3.15 8.13 13.58
C LEU A 195 -3.67 9.01 14.73
N SER A 196 -4.26 10.16 14.42
CA SER A 196 -4.82 11.07 15.41
C SER A 196 -6.19 10.64 15.96
N SER A 197 -6.85 9.70 15.28
CA SER A 197 -8.23 9.31 15.53
C SER A 197 -8.41 8.56 16.86
N ARG A 198 -9.62 8.67 17.42
CA ARG A 198 -10.05 7.83 18.56
C ARG A 198 -10.10 6.33 18.23
N TYR A 199 -10.32 6.00 16.97
CA TYR A 199 -10.43 4.61 16.50
C TYR A 199 -9.10 3.87 16.58
N TYR A 200 -7.99 4.54 16.23
CA TYR A 200 -6.64 4.01 16.44
C TYR A 200 -6.41 3.65 17.91
N ARG A 201 -6.70 4.58 18.83
CA ARG A 201 -6.51 4.36 20.27
C ARG A 201 -7.36 3.21 20.80
N LEU A 202 -8.62 3.12 20.34
CA LEU A 202 -9.53 2.03 20.73
C LEU A 202 -9.06 0.67 20.20
N LEU A 203 -8.64 0.59 18.92
CA LEU A 203 -8.16 -0.65 18.32
C LEU A 203 -6.84 -1.11 18.96
N SER A 204 -5.92 -0.19 19.18
CA SER A 204 -4.66 -0.46 19.86
C SER A 204 -4.84 -0.93 21.32
N ARG A 205 -5.84 -0.42 22.03
CA ARG A 205 -6.25 -0.93 23.35
C ARG A 205 -6.80 -2.34 23.26
N ARG A 206 -7.77 -2.58 22.39
CA ARG A 206 -8.36 -3.92 22.18
C ARG A 206 -7.31 -4.95 21.82
N TYR A 207 -6.37 -4.62 20.95
CA TYR A 207 -5.28 -5.53 20.60
C TYR A 207 -4.44 -5.91 21.81
N ARG A 208 -4.14 -4.98 22.72
CA ARG A 208 -3.36 -5.26 23.93
C ARG A 208 -4.13 -6.04 24.98
N GLU A 209 -5.44 -5.82 25.09
CA GLU A 209 -6.32 -6.46 26.06
C GLU A 209 -6.80 -7.86 25.61
N SER A 210 -6.76 -8.14 24.29
CA SER A 210 -7.12 -9.47 23.76
C SER A 210 -6.08 -10.50 24.17
N PRO A 211 -6.49 -11.67 24.73
CA PRO A 211 -5.60 -12.78 25.02
C PRO A 211 -4.82 -13.21 23.77
N ALA A 212 -3.62 -13.75 23.96
CA ALA A 212 -2.93 -14.42 22.86
C ALA A 212 -3.84 -15.54 22.32
N ALA A 213 -3.94 -15.67 21.01
CA ALA A 213 -4.66 -16.80 20.41
C ALA A 213 -4.13 -18.09 21.04
N PRO A 214 -4.98 -19.03 21.46
CA PRO A 214 -4.51 -20.31 21.98
C PRO A 214 -3.58 -20.90 20.92
N ALA A 215 -2.36 -21.27 21.33
CA ALA A 215 -1.47 -22.03 20.46
C ALA A 215 -2.30 -23.19 19.92
N SER A 216 -2.42 -23.30 18.59
CA SER A 216 -3.14 -24.38 17.94
C SER A 216 -2.80 -25.67 18.66
N ALA A 217 -3.79 -26.32 19.29
CA ALA A 217 -3.59 -27.63 19.87
C ALA A 217 -2.98 -28.48 18.74
N ALA A 218 -1.73 -28.85 18.91
CA ALA A 218 -1.12 -29.86 18.04
C ALA A 218 -2.12 -31.02 18.01
N PRO A 219 -2.40 -31.62 16.82
CA PRO A 219 -3.26 -32.78 16.76
C PRO A 219 -2.75 -33.73 17.83
N SER A 220 -3.57 -34.01 18.84
CA SER A 220 -3.24 -35.01 19.82
C SER A 220 -2.96 -36.28 19.02
N ALA A 221 -1.70 -36.71 18.97
CA ALA A 221 -1.37 -38.04 18.48
C ALA A 221 -2.19 -39.00 19.35
N ASP A 222 -3.22 -39.56 18.71
CA ASP A 222 -4.04 -40.61 19.35
C ASP A 222 -3.12 -41.83 19.55
N PRO A 223 -2.79 -42.20 20.79
CA PRO A 223 -1.90 -43.32 21.01
C PRO A 223 -2.58 -44.68 20.81
N ALA A 224 -3.79 -44.70 20.23
CA ALA A 224 -4.60 -45.92 20.09
C ALA A 224 -4.63 -46.47 18.64
N ALA A 225 -3.64 -46.17 17.80
CA ALA A 225 -3.49 -46.79 16.47
C ALA A 225 -2.20 -47.63 16.43
N VAL A 226 -2.17 -48.70 17.16
CA VAL A 226 -1.26 -49.86 16.96
C VAL A 226 -2.10 -51.12 16.87
#